data_0c909f757bfb817c5d58fba5c089ec19
#
_entry.id   0c909f757bfb817c5d58fba5c089ec19
#
_cell.length_a   1.000
_cell.length_b   1.000
_cell.length_c   1.000
_cell.angle_alpha   90.00
_cell.angle_beta   90.00
_cell.angle_gamma   90.00
#
_symmetry.space_group_name_H-M   'P 1'
#
loop_
_entity.id
_entity.type
_entity.pdbx_description
1 polymer ?
#
loop_
_entity_poly.entity_id
_entity_poly.type
_entity_poly.pdbx_seq_one_letter_code
_entity_poly.pdbx_strand_id
1 'polypeptide(L)'
;IETDLEDDLRVVAGMVPSYKETEEAHKEAAQSHMFESRMAHIHGQISDMRDALYDGDFDAVCDLAEKDSLSLAAATMTGPAGWVYWQPRTIEIFNAVRELRNAEDVPVYFSVDTGASVYINTTDEYVDRVEETVADCGVDTRVWEVGGPAQVLDEDEALF
;
A
#
# COMPACT_ATOMS: atom_id res chain seq x y z
N ILE A 1 -11.09 -15.70 -1.32
CA ILE A 1 -11.94 -15.03 -2.33
C ILE A 1 -11.31 -15.37 -3.66
N GLU A 2 -12.08 -15.87 -4.61
CA GLU A 2 -11.64 -16.02 -6.00
C GLU A 2 -12.02 -14.72 -6.73
N THR A 3 -11.05 -14.09 -7.36
CA THR A 3 -11.22 -12.86 -8.13
C THR A 3 -10.23 -12.85 -9.29
N ASP A 4 -10.61 -12.29 -10.43
CA ASP A 4 -9.73 -12.14 -11.60
C ASP A 4 -8.78 -10.91 -11.46
N LEU A 5 -8.94 -10.11 -10.41
CA LEU A 5 -8.08 -8.92 -10.17
C LEU A 5 -6.62 -9.28 -9.95
N GLU A 6 -6.31 -10.48 -9.42
CA GLU A 6 -4.94 -10.92 -9.16
C GLU A 6 -4.10 -11.07 -10.42
N ASP A 7 -4.73 -11.38 -11.57
CA ASP A 7 -4.03 -11.55 -12.85
C ASP A 7 -3.57 -10.20 -13.43
N ASP A 8 -4.30 -9.11 -13.14
CA ASP A 8 -4.06 -7.78 -13.69
C ASP A 8 -3.36 -6.83 -12.70
N LEU A 9 -3.45 -7.09 -11.39
CA LEU A 9 -2.83 -6.25 -10.37
C LEU A 9 -1.30 -6.25 -10.48
N ARG A 10 -0.73 -5.05 -10.56
CA ARG A 10 0.72 -4.79 -10.47
C ARG A 10 1.00 -3.84 -9.33
N VAL A 11 2.12 -4.05 -8.65
CA VAL A 11 2.56 -3.20 -7.55
C VAL A 11 3.93 -2.61 -7.90
N VAL A 12 3.99 -1.30 -8.06
CA VAL A 12 5.26 -0.56 -8.20
C VAL A 12 5.70 -0.10 -6.81
N ALA A 13 6.82 -0.63 -6.32
CA ALA A 13 7.39 -0.22 -5.05
C ALA A 13 8.38 0.93 -5.26
N GLY A 14 8.05 2.12 -4.78
CA GLY A 14 8.97 3.26 -4.69
C GLY A 14 9.79 3.18 -3.41
N MET A 15 11.09 2.89 -3.54
CA MET A 15 11.99 2.59 -2.41
C MET A 15 12.53 3.87 -1.79
N VAL A 16 11.99 4.25 -0.64
CA VAL A 16 12.45 5.44 0.12
C VAL A 16 13.21 4.98 1.37
N PRO A 17 14.54 5.19 1.41
CA PRO A 17 15.32 4.81 2.58
C PRO A 17 14.91 5.62 3.82
N SER A 18 14.64 4.92 4.92
CA SER A 18 14.41 5.54 6.22
C SER A 18 14.80 4.59 7.36
N TYR A 19 15.13 5.16 8.51
CA TYR A 19 15.24 4.38 9.73
C TYR A 19 13.84 3.97 10.19
N LYS A 20 13.67 2.73 10.62
CA LYS A 20 12.39 2.15 10.99
C LYS A 20 12.52 1.25 12.23
N GLU A 21 11.70 1.50 13.23
CA GLU A 21 11.49 0.63 14.40
C GLU A 21 10.06 0.08 14.38
N THR A 22 9.82 -0.90 13.52
CA THR A 22 8.46 -1.40 13.22
C THR A 22 7.74 -1.96 14.44
N GLU A 23 8.43 -2.72 15.30
CA GLU A 23 7.81 -3.35 16.46
C GLU A 23 7.32 -2.31 17.48
N GLU A 24 8.08 -1.24 17.68
CA GLU A 24 7.73 -0.16 18.59
C GLU A 24 6.57 0.68 18.05
N ALA A 25 6.59 1.00 16.75
CA ALA A 25 5.50 1.70 16.09
C ALA A 25 4.15 1.00 16.24
N HIS A 26 4.12 -0.32 16.12
CA HIS A 26 2.88 -1.10 16.30
C HIS A 26 2.39 -1.10 17.77
N LYS A 27 3.31 -1.23 18.73
CA LYS A 27 2.96 -1.18 20.16
C LYS A 27 2.38 0.18 20.56
N GLU A 28 2.92 1.25 20.01
CA GLU A 28 2.50 2.61 20.30
C GLU A 28 1.22 3.02 19.56
N ALA A 29 0.99 2.51 18.36
CA ALA A 29 -0.23 2.75 17.61
C ALA A 29 -1.48 2.40 18.43
N ALA A 30 -1.43 1.33 19.22
CA ALA A 30 -2.53 0.92 20.10
C ALA A 30 -2.81 1.91 21.24
N GLN A 31 -1.88 2.83 21.54
CA GLN A 31 -2.03 3.86 22.55
C GLN A 31 -2.49 5.21 21.97
N SER A 32 -2.63 5.28 20.64
CA SER A 32 -3.15 6.46 19.95
C SER A 32 -4.63 6.67 20.28
N HIS A 33 -5.03 7.93 20.45
CA HIS A 33 -6.45 8.30 20.59
C HIS A 33 -7.27 8.03 19.30
N MET A 34 -6.59 7.78 18.17
CA MET A 34 -7.23 7.39 16.89
C MET A 34 -7.49 5.89 16.80
N PHE A 35 -6.87 5.07 17.68
CA PHE A 35 -6.91 3.62 17.56
C PHE A 35 -8.32 3.04 17.74
N GLU A 36 -9.07 3.49 18.74
CA GLU A 36 -10.44 3.02 18.98
C GLU A 36 -11.37 3.35 17.80
N SER A 37 -11.22 4.56 17.24
CA SER A 37 -11.99 4.97 16.06
C SER A 37 -11.67 4.11 14.84
N ARG A 38 -10.38 3.79 14.64
CA ARG A 38 -9.93 2.86 13.58
C ARG A 38 -10.55 1.47 13.78
N MET A 39 -10.49 0.92 14.99
CA MET A 39 -11.06 -0.40 15.29
C MET A 39 -12.57 -0.46 15.09
N ALA A 40 -13.29 0.61 15.41
CA ALA A 40 -14.72 0.68 15.16
C ALA A 40 -15.06 0.72 13.65
N HIS A 41 -14.21 1.35 12.84
CA HIS A 41 -14.41 1.53 11.41
C HIS A 41 -14.01 0.31 10.57
N ILE A 42 -12.96 -0.41 10.99
CA ILE A 42 -12.32 -1.45 10.18
C ILE A 42 -13.25 -2.62 9.82
N HIS A 43 -14.23 -2.92 10.66
CA HIS A 43 -15.20 -4.00 10.36
C HIS A 43 -16.08 -3.67 9.15
N GLY A 44 -16.48 -2.41 8.98
CA GLY A 44 -17.18 -1.94 7.78
C GLY A 44 -16.26 -2.03 6.56
N GLN A 45 -15.04 -1.53 6.67
CA GLN A 45 -14.05 -1.57 5.58
C GLN A 45 -13.73 -2.99 5.11
N ILE A 46 -13.64 -3.97 6.04
CA ILE A 46 -13.44 -5.39 5.66
C ILE A 46 -14.63 -5.92 4.85
N SER A 47 -15.86 -5.52 5.21
CA SER A 47 -17.03 -5.91 4.43
C SER A 47 -17.02 -5.29 3.04
N ASP A 48 -16.77 -3.98 2.96
CA ASP A 48 -16.74 -3.22 1.70
C ASP A 48 -15.61 -3.75 0.78
N MET A 49 -14.43 -4.02 1.34
CA MET A 49 -13.31 -4.61 0.62
C MET A 49 -13.66 -5.99 0.05
N ARG A 50 -14.33 -6.82 0.85
CA ARG A 50 -14.73 -8.16 0.39
C ARG A 50 -15.75 -8.08 -0.74
N ASP A 51 -16.71 -7.17 -0.64
CA ASP A 51 -17.74 -6.98 -1.66
C ASP A 51 -17.10 -6.44 -2.94
N ALA A 52 -16.20 -5.45 -2.87
CA ALA A 52 -15.44 -4.94 -4.01
C ALA A 52 -14.58 -6.03 -4.70
N LEU A 53 -13.96 -6.93 -3.92
CA LEU A 53 -13.21 -8.06 -4.46
C LEU A 53 -14.11 -9.07 -5.20
N TYR A 54 -15.32 -9.34 -4.69
CA TYR A 54 -16.27 -10.21 -5.37
C TYR A 54 -16.83 -9.59 -6.65
N ASP A 55 -16.98 -8.26 -6.67
CA ASP A 55 -17.46 -7.52 -7.84
C ASP A 55 -16.36 -7.31 -8.90
N GLY A 56 -15.09 -7.60 -8.57
CA GLY A 56 -13.95 -7.34 -9.45
C GLY A 56 -13.68 -5.85 -9.66
N ASP A 57 -14.08 -5.01 -8.69
CA ASP A 57 -13.95 -3.55 -8.76
C ASP A 57 -12.55 -3.12 -8.28
N PHE A 58 -11.61 -3.00 -9.23
CA PHE A 58 -10.22 -2.61 -8.97
C PHE A 58 -10.14 -1.25 -8.25
N ASP A 59 -10.89 -0.27 -8.72
CA ASP A 59 -10.85 1.09 -8.18
C ASP A 59 -11.35 1.12 -6.73
N ALA A 60 -12.44 0.44 -6.43
CA ALA A 60 -12.96 0.34 -5.07
C ALA A 60 -11.99 -0.39 -4.13
N VAL A 61 -11.39 -1.50 -4.57
CA VAL A 61 -10.38 -2.25 -3.79
C VAL A 61 -9.18 -1.37 -3.46
N CYS A 62 -8.62 -0.69 -4.45
CA CYS A 62 -7.42 0.12 -4.28
C CYS A 62 -7.68 1.43 -3.52
N ASP A 63 -8.84 2.06 -3.69
CA ASP A 63 -9.25 3.24 -2.91
C ASP A 63 -9.43 2.91 -1.42
N LEU A 64 -10.05 1.77 -1.11
CA LEU A 64 -10.16 1.27 0.26
C LEU A 64 -8.77 1.01 0.88
N ALA A 65 -7.85 0.40 0.14
CA ALA A 65 -6.49 0.13 0.59
C ALA A 65 -5.70 1.44 0.83
N GLU A 66 -5.83 2.44 -0.06
CA GLU A 66 -5.22 3.77 0.11
C GLU A 66 -5.74 4.44 1.40
N LYS A 67 -7.05 4.45 1.61
CA LYS A 67 -7.70 5.03 2.81
C LYS A 67 -7.30 4.30 4.09
N ASP A 68 -7.21 2.98 4.06
CA ASP A 68 -6.78 2.19 5.23
C ASP A 68 -5.33 2.48 5.59
N SER A 69 -4.43 2.60 4.62
CA SER A 69 -3.04 3.00 4.83
C SER A 69 -2.93 4.36 5.52
N LEU A 70 -3.72 5.35 5.09
CA LEU A 70 -3.76 6.67 5.72
C LEU A 70 -4.33 6.61 7.15
N SER A 71 -5.33 5.76 7.39
CA SER A 71 -5.89 5.52 8.72
C SER A 71 -4.87 4.87 9.67
N LEU A 72 -4.07 3.91 9.17
CA LEU A 72 -2.97 3.32 9.93
C LEU A 72 -1.91 4.38 10.29
N ALA A 73 -1.51 5.18 9.30
CA ALA A 73 -0.54 6.25 9.50
C ALA A 73 -1.03 7.27 10.54
N ALA A 74 -2.31 7.64 10.53
CA ALA A 74 -2.89 8.52 11.54
C ALA A 74 -2.77 7.94 12.96
N ALA A 75 -2.97 6.63 13.14
CA ALA A 75 -2.80 5.96 14.42
C ALA A 75 -1.32 5.93 14.87
N THR A 76 -0.38 5.65 13.99
CA THR A 76 1.06 5.64 14.32
C THR A 76 1.59 7.04 14.62
N MET A 77 1.21 8.05 13.82
CA MET A 77 1.65 9.44 13.99
C MET A 77 1.09 10.11 15.25
N THR A 78 -0.01 9.59 15.80
CA THR A 78 -0.66 10.11 17.02
C THR A 78 -0.45 9.23 18.25
N GLY A 79 0.42 8.22 18.14
CA GLY A 79 0.92 7.45 19.28
C GLY A 79 1.85 8.29 20.19
N PRO A 80 2.26 7.76 21.36
CA PRO A 80 3.06 8.50 22.34
C PRO A 80 4.36 9.10 21.80
N ALA A 81 5.08 8.39 20.92
CA ALA A 81 6.32 8.88 20.31
C ALA A 81 6.10 9.76 19.08
N GLY A 82 4.89 9.77 18.51
CA GLY A 82 4.57 10.61 17.34
C GLY A 82 5.40 10.28 16.11
N TRP A 83 5.58 9.00 15.80
CA TRP A 83 6.40 8.56 14.68
C TRP A 83 5.87 9.04 13.33
N VAL A 84 6.68 9.81 12.61
CA VAL A 84 6.45 10.21 11.22
C VAL A 84 7.54 9.61 10.36
N TYR A 85 7.25 8.49 9.70
CA TYR A 85 8.22 7.80 8.84
C TYR A 85 8.29 8.37 7.43
N TRP A 86 7.30 9.12 6.99
CA TRP A 86 7.25 9.70 5.66
C TRP A 86 8.36 10.73 5.45
N GLN A 87 9.08 10.56 4.37
CA GLN A 87 10.13 11.43 3.92
C GLN A 87 9.60 12.39 2.83
N PRO A 88 10.32 13.44 2.45
CA PRO A 88 9.89 14.32 1.36
C PRO A 88 9.56 13.53 0.07
N ARG A 89 10.34 12.49 -0.27
CA ARG A 89 10.09 11.64 -1.43
C ARG A 89 8.80 10.82 -1.31
N THR A 90 8.43 10.38 -0.12
CA THR A 90 7.16 9.71 0.14
C THR A 90 5.98 10.59 -0.28
N ILE A 91 6.01 11.86 0.15
CA ILE A 91 4.97 12.85 -0.17
C ILE A 91 4.97 13.22 -1.66
N GLU A 92 6.16 13.32 -2.26
CA GLU A 92 6.29 13.58 -3.71
C GLU A 92 5.64 12.46 -4.53
N ILE A 93 5.87 11.20 -4.18
CA ILE A 93 5.22 10.05 -4.81
C ILE A 93 3.71 10.10 -4.63
N PHE A 94 3.18 10.39 -3.43
CA PHE A 94 1.73 10.51 -3.23
C PHE A 94 1.10 11.56 -4.16
N ASN A 95 1.77 12.70 -4.32
CA ASN A 95 1.27 13.76 -5.19
C ASN A 95 1.34 13.36 -6.66
N ALA A 96 2.44 12.75 -7.10
CA ALA A 96 2.60 12.28 -8.48
C ALA A 96 1.56 11.21 -8.86
N VAL A 97 1.30 10.25 -7.97
CA VAL A 97 0.26 9.21 -8.16
C VAL A 97 -1.13 9.84 -8.28
N ARG A 98 -1.48 10.80 -7.41
CA ARG A 98 -2.77 11.50 -7.47
C ARG A 98 -2.91 12.35 -8.72
N GLU A 99 -1.83 13.00 -9.14
CA GLU A 99 -1.83 13.79 -10.38
C GLU A 99 -2.03 12.89 -11.59
N LEU A 100 -1.32 11.76 -11.68
CA LEU A 100 -1.47 10.78 -12.75
C LEU A 100 -2.92 10.25 -12.83
N ARG A 101 -3.51 9.87 -11.70
CA ARG A 101 -4.91 9.44 -11.63
C ARG A 101 -5.88 10.51 -12.09
N ASN A 102 -5.72 11.76 -11.63
CA ASN A 102 -6.67 12.82 -11.88
C ASN A 102 -6.53 13.47 -13.28
N ALA A 103 -5.32 13.53 -13.84
CA ALA A 103 -5.05 14.20 -15.09
C ALA A 103 -5.09 13.26 -16.30
N GLU A 104 -4.72 12.00 -16.14
CA GLU A 104 -4.61 11.02 -17.22
C GLU A 104 -5.64 9.87 -17.09
N ASP A 105 -6.49 9.89 -16.06
CA ASP A 105 -7.52 8.86 -15.77
C ASP A 105 -6.92 7.45 -15.65
N VAL A 106 -5.70 7.36 -15.12
CA VAL A 106 -5.00 6.09 -14.88
C VAL A 106 -5.51 5.45 -13.58
N PRO A 107 -5.89 4.17 -13.56
CA PRO A 107 -6.26 3.45 -12.34
C PRO A 107 -5.01 3.20 -11.49
N VAL A 108 -4.66 4.13 -10.62
CA VAL A 108 -3.46 4.10 -9.80
C VAL A 108 -3.72 4.61 -8.39
N TYR A 109 -3.28 3.85 -7.39
CA TYR A 109 -3.50 4.10 -5.98
C TYR A 109 -2.25 3.76 -5.19
N PHE A 110 -1.98 4.47 -4.11
CA PHE A 110 -0.86 4.12 -3.24
C PHE A 110 -1.32 3.38 -1.98
N SER A 111 -0.43 2.60 -1.44
CA SER A 111 -0.52 2.05 -0.09
C SER A 111 0.82 2.19 0.62
N VAL A 112 0.78 2.28 1.93
CA VAL A 112 1.98 2.34 2.78
C VAL A 112 1.80 1.44 3.99
N ASP A 113 2.89 0.94 4.49
CA ASP A 113 2.97 0.31 5.80
C ASP A 113 3.42 1.34 6.86
N THR A 114 4.16 0.91 7.87
CA THR A 114 4.75 1.77 8.89
C THR A 114 6.09 2.39 8.45
N GLY A 115 6.46 2.31 7.16
CA GLY A 115 7.71 2.84 6.62
C GLY A 115 7.56 4.09 5.75
N ALA A 116 8.64 4.44 5.04
CA ALA A 116 8.68 5.56 4.10
C ALA A 116 8.47 5.14 2.66
N SER A 117 8.74 3.88 2.30
CA SER A 117 8.51 3.35 0.96
C SER A 117 7.02 3.33 0.62
N VAL A 118 6.70 3.52 -0.65
CA VAL A 118 5.33 3.58 -1.14
C VAL A 118 5.11 2.42 -2.09
N TYR A 119 3.98 1.74 -1.96
CA TYR A 119 3.54 0.67 -2.83
C TYR A 119 2.39 1.19 -3.69
N ILE A 120 2.59 1.25 -4.98
CA ILE A 120 1.65 1.85 -5.93
C ILE A 120 0.95 0.72 -6.67
N ASN A 121 -0.35 0.60 -6.47
CA ASN A 121 -1.21 -0.40 -7.04
C ASN A 121 -1.78 0.13 -8.36
N THR A 122 -1.63 -0.63 -9.44
CA THR A 122 -2.12 -0.33 -10.78
C THR A 122 -2.40 -1.61 -11.55
N THR A 123 -2.82 -1.50 -12.79
CA THR A 123 -3.04 -2.65 -13.69
C THR A 123 -1.84 -2.90 -14.60
N ASP A 124 -1.78 -4.08 -15.21
CA ASP A 124 -0.73 -4.46 -16.16
C ASP A 124 -0.60 -3.45 -17.32
N GLU A 125 -1.72 -2.93 -17.80
CA GLU A 125 -1.77 -1.93 -18.88
C GLU A 125 -0.97 -0.65 -18.56
N TYR A 126 -0.98 -0.22 -17.30
CA TYR A 126 -0.41 1.08 -16.89
C TYR A 126 0.90 0.97 -16.10
N VAL A 127 1.38 -0.24 -15.84
CA VAL A 127 2.53 -0.46 -14.93
C VAL A 127 3.78 0.30 -15.36
N ASP A 128 4.13 0.31 -16.65
CA ASP A 128 5.31 1.01 -17.16
C ASP A 128 5.19 2.53 -16.99
N ARG A 129 4.00 3.08 -17.25
CA ARG A 129 3.73 4.52 -17.07
C ARG A 129 3.80 4.93 -15.60
N VAL A 130 3.29 4.09 -14.71
CA VAL A 130 3.33 4.30 -13.26
C VAL A 130 4.76 4.18 -12.75
N GLU A 131 5.53 3.19 -13.18
CA GLU A 131 6.94 3.01 -12.80
C GLU A 131 7.78 4.22 -13.21
N GLU A 132 7.64 4.71 -14.44
CA GLU A 132 8.32 5.92 -14.91
C GLU A 132 8.00 7.12 -14.02
N THR A 133 6.71 7.34 -13.72
CA THR A 133 6.25 8.44 -12.86
C THR A 133 6.87 8.38 -11.46
N VAL A 134 6.95 7.18 -10.87
CA VAL A 134 7.54 6.98 -9.53
C VAL A 134 9.07 7.15 -9.57
N ALA A 135 9.73 6.63 -10.61
CA ALA A 135 11.17 6.79 -10.79
C ALA A 135 11.57 8.25 -10.96
N ASP A 136 10.76 9.05 -11.64
CA ASP A 136 10.96 10.51 -11.81
C ASP A 136 10.94 11.28 -10.47
N CYS A 137 10.36 10.71 -9.41
CA CYS A 137 10.51 11.21 -8.05
C CYS A 137 11.92 10.98 -7.47
N GLY A 138 12.85 10.38 -8.21
CA GLY A 138 14.24 10.17 -7.82
C GLY A 138 14.42 9.05 -6.78
N VAL A 139 13.67 7.98 -6.90
CA VAL A 139 13.73 6.77 -6.08
C VAL A 139 13.97 5.53 -6.94
N ASP A 140 14.57 4.50 -6.35
CA ASP A 140 14.64 3.18 -6.99
C ASP A 140 13.25 2.54 -6.99
N THR A 141 12.90 1.85 -8.07
CA THR A 141 11.62 1.15 -8.22
C THR A 141 11.79 -0.36 -8.33
N ARG A 142 10.74 -1.08 -8.01
CA ARG A 142 10.59 -2.51 -8.28
C ARG A 142 9.14 -2.79 -8.65
N VAL A 143 8.94 -3.61 -9.66
CA VAL A 143 7.60 -4.07 -10.06
C VAL A 143 7.37 -5.47 -9.54
N TRP A 144 6.20 -5.68 -8.93
CA TRP A 144 5.76 -6.98 -8.41
C TRP A 144 4.41 -7.36 -8.98
N GLU A 145 4.21 -8.67 -9.06
CA GLU A 145 2.94 -9.32 -9.38
C GLU A 145 2.39 -10.02 -8.13
N VAL A 146 1.13 -10.40 -8.18
CA VAL A 146 0.53 -11.21 -7.11
C VAL A 146 1.17 -12.60 -7.11
N GLY A 147 1.65 -13.03 -5.97
CA GLY A 147 2.25 -14.36 -5.80
C GLY A 147 1.21 -15.47 -5.78
N GLY A 148 1.68 -16.68 -6.06
CA GLY A 148 0.86 -17.88 -5.95
C GLY A 148 0.51 -18.26 -4.49
N PRO A 149 -0.30 -19.31 -4.29
CA PRO A 149 -0.64 -19.82 -2.97
C PRO A 149 0.60 -20.32 -2.23
N ALA A 150 0.53 -20.34 -0.89
CA ALA A 150 1.59 -20.93 -0.08
C ALA A 150 1.77 -22.42 -0.42
N GLN A 151 3.01 -22.82 -0.62
CA GLN A 151 3.38 -24.20 -0.95
C GLN A 151 4.56 -24.66 -0.08
N VAL A 152 4.67 -25.97 0.13
CA VAL A 152 5.85 -26.57 0.73
C VAL A 152 6.87 -26.80 -0.38
N LEU A 153 8.05 -26.22 -0.24
CA LEU A 153 9.14 -26.39 -1.20
C LEU A 153 9.78 -27.77 -1.02
N ASP A 154 10.28 -28.34 -2.11
CA ASP A 154 11.13 -29.53 -2.06
C ASP A 154 12.51 -29.20 -1.50
N GLU A 155 13.27 -30.24 -1.06
CA GLU A 155 14.59 -30.03 -0.43
C GLU A 155 15.56 -29.28 -1.33
N ASP A 156 15.46 -29.43 -2.66
CA ASP A 156 16.33 -28.79 -3.65
C ASP A 156 16.01 -27.30 -3.84
N GLU A 157 14.83 -26.85 -3.39
CA GLU A 157 14.36 -25.46 -3.47
C GLU A 157 14.51 -24.72 -2.12
N ALA A 158 14.92 -25.44 -1.08
CA ALA A 158 15.14 -24.87 0.25
C ALA A 158 16.31 -23.86 0.23
N LEU A 159 16.13 -22.72 0.90
CA LEU A 159 17.14 -21.66 0.94
C LEU A 159 18.30 -21.95 1.91
N PHE A 160 18.20 -22.98 2.77
CA PHE A 160 19.19 -23.42 3.77
C PHE A 160 18.97 -24.86 4.19
#